data_8e916e2cc264ba57888716c71b73bbc4
#
_entry.id   8e916e2cc264ba57888716c71b73bbc4
#
_cell.length_a   1.000
_cell.length_b   1.000
_cell.length_c   1.000
_cell.angle_alpha   90.00
_cell.angle_beta   90.00
_cell.angle_gamma   90.00
#
_symmetry.space_group_name_H-M   'P 1'
#
loop_
_entity.id
_entity.type
_entity.pdbx_description
1 polymer ?
#
loop_
_entity_poly.entity_id
_entity_poly.type
_entity_poly.pdbx_seq_one_letter_code
_entity_poly.pdbx_strand_id
1 'polypeptide(L)'
;MKTKASIKSNAFISKFRPRLGRNISWVRFFVSATKKNIIPVAGKNQIDEKHKSSLLHEEPVVLRAKGQRRIEKLESSITGGFDSIVSTYSKFFGVGQKTQQNKAQQYLEGIFCAERGKRNIERMVEEVSGSEYESLQHFISNSPWDSKGLMLELAKNVASKLQGHGKIGCTVDEKAHLKKGTESIGVARQYAGTAGKVDNCQVAVYLSLTAGKYAALSNFRLYLPKEWTDNPIRCLAAGFPKQDVVFKTKQQLALEMIREHLDQGVQFGYVNGDGLYGHGFEFSKGLQALGVKYVLDIHCDQSVYTQQLVIFVPVAEEGKMGRKPTLPKSNILPTTVERYAKSLGKNQFKEVRIRPTTKGWLTALIHVATVWVWDKKAGDQTAIEQTLVIRKSLVKKDKTKYSLSNIPVDEQSVEEFAFMQAQRFWIERCFRDNSHDLGMSDYQVRTYKGFFNHMTLTSVALEWVLTARLENANDIPLLSVNDVRIMIAKEIRSKFDYDCNENRGEQLEKRHKQRQKDINRYYEFDLPK
;
A
#
# COMPACT_ATOMS: atom_id res chain seq x y z
N MET A 1 53.90 -30.50 -19.24
CA MET A 1 53.12 -31.76 -19.37
C MET A 1 51.69 -31.43 -19.71
N LYS A 2 51.28 -31.98 -20.80
CA LYS A 2 49.93 -31.85 -21.40
C LYS A 2 48.91 -32.63 -20.60
N THR A 3 47.68 -32.13 -20.42
CA THR A 3 46.47 -32.93 -20.75
C THR A 3 45.24 -32.06 -20.97
N LYS A 4 44.62 -32.34 -22.08
CA LYS A 4 43.34 -31.83 -22.62
C LYS A 4 42.18 -32.49 -21.86
N ALA A 5 41.06 -31.76 -21.68
CA ALA A 5 39.72 -32.34 -21.63
C ALA A 5 38.74 -31.28 -22.11
N SER A 6 38.23 -31.47 -23.13
CA SER A 6 37.12 -31.78 -23.99
C SER A 6 35.84 -31.04 -23.61
N ILE A 7 35.47 -30.17 -24.52
CA ILE A 7 34.17 -29.51 -24.70
C ILE A 7 33.10 -30.54 -25.04
N LYS A 8 31.98 -30.57 -24.32
CA LYS A 8 30.72 -31.11 -24.85
C LYS A 8 29.64 -30.02 -24.79
N SER A 9 29.38 -29.50 -25.98
CA SER A 9 28.18 -28.77 -26.36
C SER A 9 27.00 -29.72 -26.39
N ASN A 10 25.91 -29.38 -25.67
CA ASN A 10 24.60 -29.91 -26.02
C ASN A 10 23.62 -28.76 -26.11
N ALA A 11 23.25 -28.50 -27.34
CA ALA A 11 22.15 -27.65 -27.76
C ALA A 11 20.82 -28.25 -27.29
N PHE A 12 20.02 -27.48 -26.60
CA PHE A 12 18.58 -27.74 -26.44
C PHE A 12 17.83 -26.56 -27.03
N ILE A 13 17.57 -26.65 -28.33
CA ILE A 13 16.55 -25.83 -29.00
C ILE A 13 15.24 -26.60 -28.88
N SER A 14 14.28 -26.08 -28.15
CA SER A 14 12.88 -26.48 -28.28
C SER A 14 11.94 -25.30 -28.18
N LYS A 15 11.48 -24.87 -29.33
CA LYS A 15 10.11 -24.51 -29.69
C LYS A 15 9.34 -23.60 -28.71
N PHE A 16 9.51 -22.30 -28.85
CA PHE A 16 8.44 -21.35 -28.54
C PHE A 16 7.71 -20.97 -29.84
N ARG A 17 6.50 -21.48 -30.02
CA ARG A 17 5.53 -20.93 -30.97
C ARG A 17 4.75 -19.83 -30.26
N PRO A 18 4.66 -18.60 -30.79
CA PRO A 18 3.74 -17.60 -30.27
C PRO A 18 2.31 -17.99 -30.65
N ARG A 19 1.46 -18.25 -29.68
CA ARG A 19 0.01 -18.32 -29.90
C ARG A 19 -0.51 -16.89 -30.04
N LEU A 20 -0.89 -16.53 -31.25
CA LEU A 20 -1.73 -15.38 -31.57
C LEU A 20 -3.03 -15.45 -30.73
N GLY A 21 -3.20 -14.51 -29.81
CA GLY A 21 -4.41 -14.37 -29.02
C GLY A 21 -5.56 -13.91 -29.89
N ARG A 22 -6.59 -14.72 -30.01
CA ARG A 22 -7.88 -14.31 -30.53
C ARG A 22 -8.57 -13.45 -29.47
N ASN A 23 -8.95 -12.25 -29.84
CA ASN A 23 -9.89 -11.40 -29.08
C ASN A 23 -11.18 -12.18 -28.78
N ILE A 24 -11.30 -12.71 -27.59
CA ILE A 24 -12.56 -13.26 -27.08
C ILE A 24 -13.24 -12.13 -26.35
N SER A 25 -14.34 -11.63 -26.92
CA SER A 25 -15.15 -10.59 -26.33
C SER A 25 -15.61 -10.99 -24.92
N TRP A 26 -15.45 -10.10 -23.95
CA TRP A 26 -15.80 -10.22 -22.55
C TRP A 26 -17.28 -10.62 -22.30
N VAL A 27 -18.13 -10.43 -23.29
CA VAL A 27 -19.57 -10.78 -23.25
C VAL A 27 -19.82 -12.30 -23.08
N ARG A 28 -18.88 -13.17 -23.50
CA ARG A 28 -19.05 -14.63 -23.33
C ARG A 28 -18.73 -15.13 -21.91
N PHE A 29 -17.97 -14.42 -21.13
CA PHE A 29 -17.62 -14.85 -19.76
C PHE A 29 -18.76 -14.64 -18.76
N PHE A 30 -19.59 -13.60 -18.94
CA PHE A 30 -20.69 -13.31 -18.02
C PHE A 30 -21.89 -14.27 -18.17
N VAL A 31 -22.13 -14.79 -19.37
CA VAL A 31 -23.24 -15.74 -19.61
C VAL A 31 -22.92 -17.16 -19.10
N SER A 32 -21.63 -17.52 -19.02
CA SER A 32 -21.18 -18.83 -18.51
C SER A 32 -21.21 -18.94 -16.98
N ALA A 33 -21.04 -17.82 -16.25
CA ALA A 33 -21.01 -17.83 -14.78
C ALA A 33 -22.40 -18.02 -14.14
N THR A 34 -23.49 -17.68 -14.86
CA THR A 34 -24.87 -17.85 -14.36
C THR A 34 -25.43 -19.25 -14.53
N LYS A 35 -24.74 -20.15 -15.25
CA LYS A 35 -25.22 -21.53 -15.49
C LYS A 35 -24.60 -22.61 -14.59
N LYS A 36 -23.71 -22.32 -13.68
CA LYS A 36 -22.95 -23.35 -12.93
C LYS A 36 -23.09 -23.35 -11.41
N ASN A 37 -24.11 -22.74 -10.81
CA ASN A 37 -24.33 -22.90 -9.37
C ASN A 37 -25.83 -23.05 -9.06
N ILE A 38 -26.41 -24.19 -9.42
CA ILE A 38 -27.61 -24.71 -8.78
C ILE A 38 -27.22 -26.03 -8.14
N ILE A 39 -26.94 -25.99 -6.84
CA ILE A 39 -26.87 -27.17 -5.98
C ILE A 39 -28.31 -27.47 -5.56
N PRO A 40 -28.84 -28.68 -5.75
CA PRO A 40 -30.18 -28.99 -5.30
C PRO A 40 -30.17 -29.19 -3.77
N VAL A 41 -30.79 -28.29 -3.04
CA VAL A 41 -31.21 -28.51 -1.66
C VAL A 41 -32.57 -29.22 -1.71
N ALA A 42 -32.63 -30.43 -1.24
CA ALA A 42 -33.87 -31.16 -1.07
C ALA A 42 -34.69 -30.49 0.04
N GLY A 43 -35.75 -29.82 -0.34
CA GLY A 43 -36.78 -29.26 0.52
C GLY A 43 -37.98 -28.91 -0.35
N LYS A 44 -39.04 -29.71 -0.23
CA LYS A 44 -40.32 -29.51 -0.93
C LYS A 44 -40.93 -28.16 -0.53
N ASN A 45 -40.84 -27.16 -1.39
CA ASN A 45 -41.84 -26.07 -1.43
C ASN A 45 -42.27 -25.89 -2.88
N GLN A 46 -43.59 -26.03 -3.10
CA GLN A 46 -44.26 -25.78 -4.35
C GLN A 46 -44.00 -24.30 -4.73
N ILE A 47 -43.15 -24.09 -5.72
CA ILE A 47 -43.00 -22.79 -6.38
C ILE A 47 -44.01 -22.78 -7.53
N ASP A 48 -44.91 -21.83 -7.46
CA ASP A 48 -46.04 -21.58 -8.36
C ASP A 48 -45.56 -21.58 -9.83
N GLU A 49 -46.11 -22.46 -10.66
CA GLU A 49 -45.75 -22.62 -12.08
C GLU A 49 -46.00 -21.34 -12.92
N LYS A 50 -46.83 -20.43 -12.43
CA LYS A 50 -47.10 -19.13 -13.09
C LYS A 50 -45.87 -18.20 -13.13
N HIS A 51 -44.92 -18.33 -12.21
CA HIS A 51 -43.72 -17.50 -12.22
C HIS A 51 -42.61 -18.04 -13.14
N LYS A 52 -42.66 -19.31 -13.53
CA LYS A 52 -41.72 -19.88 -14.50
C LYS A 52 -42.03 -19.50 -15.95
N SER A 53 -43.27 -19.24 -16.30
CA SER A 53 -43.65 -18.91 -17.69
C SER A 53 -43.29 -17.47 -18.08
N SER A 54 -43.24 -16.53 -17.14
CA SER A 54 -42.88 -15.12 -17.43
C SER A 54 -41.39 -14.88 -17.68
N LEU A 55 -40.53 -15.79 -17.21
CA LEU A 55 -39.04 -15.68 -17.40
C LEU A 55 -38.56 -16.34 -18.70
N LEU A 56 -39.40 -17.09 -19.41
CA LEU A 56 -39.00 -17.86 -20.60
C LEU A 56 -39.41 -17.16 -21.92
N HIS A 57 -40.07 -16.00 -21.89
CA HIS A 57 -40.56 -15.28 -23.07
C HIS A 57 -39.90 -13.94 -23.35
N GLU A 58 -38.81 -13.57 -22.65
CA GLU A 58 -38.04 -12.39 -23.09
C GLU A 58 -37.13 -12.81 -24.27
N GLU A 59 -37.34 -12.16 -25.41
CA GLU A 59 -36.50 -12.38 -26.59
C GLU A 59 -35.01 -12.11 -26.31
N PRO A 60 -34.09 -12.87 -26.92
CA PRO A 60 -32.64 -12.69 -26.70
C PRO A 60 -32.14 -11.27 -26.94
N VAL A 61 -32.79 -10.49 -27.79
CA VAL A 61 -32.50 -9.09 -28.11
C VAL A 61 -32.81 -8.18 -26.91
N VAL A 62 -33.92 -8.40 -26.21
CA VAL A 62 -34.34 -7.61 -25.04
C VAL A 62 -33.42 -7.85 -23.86
N LEU A 63 -32.97 -9.09 -23.65
CA LEU A 63 -31.98 -9.43 -22.62
C LEU A 63 -30.61 -8.81 -22.90
N ARG A 64 -30.19 -8.74 -24.19
CA ARG A 64 -28.98 -8.05 -24.60
C ARG A 64 -29.09 -6.54 -24.39
N ALA A 65 -30.20 -5.91 -24.75
CA ALA A 65 -30.41 -4.48 -24.57
C ALA A 65 -30.47 -4.07 -23.09
N LYS A 66 -31.11 -4.88 -22.22
CA LYS A 66 -31.12 -4.66 -20.77
C LYS A 66 -29.71 -4.80 -20.18
N GLY A 67 -28.94 -5.80 -20.62
CA GLY A 67 -27.55 -5.99 -20.22
C GLY A 67 -26.66 -4.84 -20.65
N GLN A 68 -26.83 -4.35 -21.88
CA GLN A 68 -26.06 -3.22 -22.41
C GLN A 68 -26.34 -1.93 -21.64
N ARG A 69 -27.59 -1.57 -21.39
CA ARG A 69 -27.99 -0.40 -20.59
C ARG A 69 -27.45 -0.46 -19.16
N ARG A 70 -27.40 -1.66 -18.56
CA ARG A 70 -26.81 -1.84 -17.23
C ARG A 70 -25.31 -1.58 -17.24
N ILE A 71 -24.60 -2.04 -18.28
CA ILE A 71 -23.15 -1.80 -18.45
C ILE A 71 -22.89 -0.31 -18.65
N GLU A 72 -23.64 0.36 -19.53
CA GLU A 72 -23.51 1.80 -19.80
C GLU A 72 -23.76 2.64 -18.54
N LYS A 73 -24.82 2.33 -17.79
CA LYS A 73 -25.10 2.98 -16.51
C LYS A 73 -23.96 2.82 -15.52
N LEU A 74 -23.35 1.63 -15.48
CA LEU A 74 -22.25 1.31 -14.61
C LEU A 74 -20.96 2.02 -15.03
N GLU A 75 -20.65 2.01 -16.34
CA GLU A 75 -19.52 2.78 -16.89
C GLU A 75 -19.68 4.27 -16.53
N SER A 76 -20.85 4.86 -16.76
CA SER A 76 -21.15 6.25 -16.40
C SER A 76 -21.03 6.51 -14.89
N SER A 77 -21.45 5.59 -14.03
CA SER A 77 -21.28 5.71 -12.57
C SER A 77 -19.82 5.66 -12.15
N ILE A 78 -18.99 4.84 -12.80
CA ILE A 78 -17.58 4.68 -12.48
C ILE A 78 -16.74 5.84 -13.05
N THR A 79 -17.09 6.37 -14.22
CA THR A 79 -16.33 7.42 -14.89
C THR A 79 -16.89 8.82 -14.60
N GLY A 80 -18.17 8.89 -14.31
CA GLY A 80 -18.85 10.15 -13.97
C GLY A 80 -18.25 10.77 -12.73
N GLY A 81 -17.73 11.97 -12.86
CA GLY A 81 -17.06 12.66 -11.76
C GLY A 81 -15.54 12.57 -11.77
N PHE A 82 -14.91 11.84 -12.70
CA PHE A 82 -13.44 11.87 -12.83
C PHE A 82 -12.94 13.30 -13.08
N ASP A 83 -13.66 14.08 -13.88
CA ASP A 83 -13.34 15.48 -14.13
C ASP A 83 -13.48 16.34 -12.86
N SER A 84 -14.25 15.89 -11.85
CA SER A 84 -14.40 16.59 -10.56
C SER A 84 -13.30 16.29 -9.55
N ILE A 85 -12.43 15.30 -9.79
CA ILE A 85 -11.39 14.92 -8.84
C ILE A 85 -10.44 16.07 -8.54
N VAL A 86 -10.04 16.83 -9.57
CA VAL A 86 -9.15 17.99 -9.41
C VAL A 86 -9.88 19.14 -8.77
N SER A 87 -11.17 19.33 -9.06
CA SER A 87 -11.97 20.40 -8.44
C SER A 87 -12.15 20.19 -6.95
N THR A 88 -12.27 18.94 -6.47
CA THR A 88 -12.30 18.61 -5.04
C THR A 88 -11.07 19.12 -4.29
N TYR A 89 -9.91 19.10 -4.94
CA TYR A 89 -8.63 19.55 -4.38
C TYR A 89 -8.14 20.86 -4.95
N SER A 90 -9.00 21.65 -5.61
CA SER A 90 -8.64 22.86 -6.36
C SER A 90 -7.85 23.88 -5.55
N LYS A 91 -8.20 24.07 -4.27
CA LYS A 91 -7.54 25.00 -3.34
C LYS A 91 -6.03 24.75 -3.17
N PHE A 92 -5.58 23.52 -3.42
CA PHE A 92 -4.16 23.13 -3.26
C PHE A 92 -3.33 23.33 -4.53
N PHE A 93 -3.97 23.45 -5.70
CA PHE A 93 -3.28 23.63 -6.99
C PHE A 93 -3.08 25.09 -7.38
N GLY A 94 -3.41 26.03 -6.50
CA GLY A 94 -3.29 27.46 -6.73
C GLY A 94 -2.14 28.08 -5.95
N VAL A 95 -1.50 29.10 -6.56
CA VAL A 95 -0.58 30.01 -5.87
C VAL A 95 -0.90 31.43 -6.32
N GLY A 96 -1.44 32.25 -5.43
CA GLY A 96 -1.98 33.55 -5.77
C GLY A 96 -3.14 33.42 -6.76
N GLN A 97 -3.07 34.17 -7.88
CA GLN A 97 -4.10 34.13 -8.93
C GLN A 97 -3.86 33.02 -9.99
N LYS A 98 -2.76 32.28 -9.92
CA LYS A 98 -2.41 31.23 -10.89
C LYS A 98 -2.84 29.87 -10.39
N THR A 99 -3.62 29.15 -11.20
CA THR A 99 -4.02 27.78 -10.92
C THR A 99 -3.24 26.79 -11.79
N GLN A 100 -2.91 25.64 -11.22
CA GLN A 100 -2.28 24.51 -11.91
C GLN A 100 -3.26 23.33 -12.11
N GLN A 101 -4.56 23.56 -11.92
CA GLN A 101 -5.60 22.53 -12.00
C GLN A 101 -5.56 21.77 -13.32
N ASN A 102 -5.40 22.47 -14.45
CA ASN A 102 -5.31 21.83 -15.76
C ASN A 102 -4.12 20.86 -15.86
N LYS A 103 -2.95 21.26 -15.29
CA LYS A 103 -1.76 20.37 -15.29
C LYS A 103 -1.93 19.19 -14.33
N ALA A 104 -2.63 19.39 -13.21
CA ALA A 104 -2.99 18.29 -12.31
C ALA A 104 -3.94 17.30 -13.00
N GLN A 105 -4.95 17.80 -13.72
CA GLN A 105 -5.87 17.00 -14.50
C GLN A 105 -5.13 16.17 -15.57
N GLN A 106 -4.31 16.82 -16.39
CA GLN A 106 -3.50 16.16 -17.42
C GLN A 106 -2.57 15.08 -16.83
N TYR A 107 -1.98 15.35 -15.65
CA TYR A 107 -1.13 14.36 -14.99
C TYR A 107 -1.92 13.15 -14.50
N LEU A 108 -3.08 13.36 -13.88
CA LEU A 108 -3.98 12.28 -13.46
C LEU A 108 -4.50 11.46 -14.65
N GLU A 109 -4.89 12.11 -15.74
CA GLU A 109 -5.25 11.44 -17.00
C GLU A 109 -4.11 10.55 -17.50
N GLY A 110 -2.89 11.07 -17.47
CA GLY A 110 -1.68 10.30 -17.81
C GLY A 110 -1.46 9.08 -16.91
N ILE A 111 -1.73 9.19 -15.61
CA ILE A 111 -1.68 8.06 -14.66
C ILE A 111 -2.64 6.94 -15.10
N PHE A 112 -3.85 7.27 -15.52
CA PHE A 112 -4.84 6.26 -15.92
C PHE A 112 -4.60 5.72 -17.34
N CYS A 113 -4.19 6.56 -18.29
CA CYS A 113 -4.09 6.21 -19.71
C CYS A 113 -2.78 5.54 -20.10
N ALA A 114 -1.65 5.98 -19.53
CA ALA A 114 -0.34 5.47 -19.93
C ALA A 114 -0.15 3.98 -19.60
N GLU A 115 0.69 3.32 -20.41
CA GLU A 115 0.96 1.89 -20.32
C GLU A 115 1.56 1.51 -18.96
N ARG A 116 1.15 0.37 -18.43
CA ARG A 116 1.63 -0.19 -17.17
C ARG A 116 3.16 -0.35 -17.18
N GLY A 117 3.82 0.12 -16.11
CA GLY A 117 5.28 0.09 -15.96
C GLY A 117 6.02 1.14 -16.79
N LYS A 118 5.29 2.03 -17.46
CA LYS A 118 5.85 3.09 -18.30
C LYS A 118 5.17 4.45 -18.06
N ARG A 119 4.57 4.68 -16.90
CA ARG A 119 3.86 5.93 -16.56
C ARG A 119 4.85 7.02 -16.15
N ASN A 120 5.76 7.36 -17.05
CA ASN A 120 6.58 8.56 -16.95
C ASN A 120 5.97 9.69 -17.78
N ILE A 121 6.45 10.91 -17.62
CA ILE A 121 5.89 12.09 -18.28
C ILE A 121 5.96 11.97 -19.81
N GLU A 122 7.03 11.40 -20.35
CA GLU A 122 7.18 11.17 -21.79
C GLU A 122 6.01 10.34 -22.36
N ARG A 123 5.60 9.31 -21.62
CA ARG A 123 4.48 8.45 -22.03
C ARG A 123 3.11 9.04 -21.72
N MET A 124 3.02 9.81 -20.63
CA MET A 124 1.76 10.49 -20.29
C MET A 124 1.36 11.50 -21.38
N VAL A 125 2.31 12.28 -21.90
CA VAL A 125 2.02 13.26 -22.96
C VAL A 125 1.67 12.64 -24.31
N GLU A 126 1.98 11.38 -24.51
CA GLU A 126 1.55 10.65 -25.71
C GLU A 126 0.08 10.23 -25.64
N GLU A 127 -0.47 10.08 -24.44
CA GLU A 127 -1.81 9.58 -24.17
C GLU A 127 -2.82 10.69 -23.80
N VAL A 128 -2.34 11.91 -23.50
CA VAL A 128 -3.18 13.01 -23.01
C VAL A 128 -3.11 14.18 -23.96
N SER A 129 -4.23 14.50 -24.59
CA SER A 129 -4.32 15.61 -25.55
C SER A 129 -4.02 16.95 -24.93
N GLY A 130 -3.34 17.83 -25.70
CA GLY A 130 -2.98 19.18 -25.24
C GLY A 130 -1.97 19.24 -24.10
N SER A 131 -1.39 18.09 -23.72
CA SER A 131 -0.31 18.04 -22.73
C SER A 131 1.06 18.17 -23.41
N GLU A 132 2.00 18.77 -22.69
CA GLU A 132 3.38 18.99 -23.13
C GLU A 132 4.36 18.52 -22.07
N TYR A 133 5.45 17.90 -22.50
CA TYR A 133 6.47 17.33 -21.62
C TYR A 133 7.03 18.35 -20.64
N GLU A 134 7.49 19.51 -21.13
CA GLU A 134 8.13 20.54 -20.29
C GLU A 134 7.16 21.12 -19.28
N SER A 135 5.90 21.33 -19.67
CA SER A 135 4.84 21.84 -18.79
C SER A 135 4.54 20.85 -17.66
N LEU A 136 4.39 19.56 -17.95
CA LEU A 136 4.14 18.54 -16.93
C LEU A 136 5.37 18.26 -16.07
N GLN A 137 6.58 18.29 -16.68
CA GLN A 137 7.83 18.17 -15.94
C GLN A 137 8.01 19.35 -14.94
N HIS A 138 7.73 20.58 -15.37
CA HIS A 138 7.73 21.74 -14.50
C HIS A 138 6.67 21.62 -13.40
N PHE A 139 5.45 21.19 -13.75
CA PHE A 139 4.36 21.01 -12.80
C PHE A 139 4.74 20.05 -11.68
N ILE A 140 5.30 18.90 -11.99
CA ILE A 140 5.61 17.88 -11.00
C ILE A 140 6.87 18.21 -10.18
N SER A 141 7.88 18.85 -10.81
CA SER A 141 9.19 19.05 -10.17
C SER A 141 9.36 20.41 -9.51
N ASN A 142 8.71 21.47 -10.02
CA ASN A 142 9.00 22.86 -9.64
C ASN A 142 7.77 23.65 -9.18
N SER A 143 6.57 23.39 -9.71
CA SER A 143 5.39 24.20 -9.41
C SER A 143 5.06 24.23 -7.92
N PRO A 144 4.80 25.39 -7.33
CA PRO A 144 4.69 25.55 -5.87
C PRO A 144 3.27 25.31 -5.35
N TRP A 145 2.59 24.25 -5.80
CA TRP A 145 1.31 23.84 -5.25
C TRP A 145 1.47 23.07 -3.92
N ASP A 146 0.44 23.09 -3.08
CA ASP A 146 0.48 22.54 -1.72
C ASP A 146 0.14 21.04 -1.71
N SER A 147 1.11 20.22 -2.08
CA SER A 147 0.96 18.76 -2.05
C SER A 147 0.86 18.18 -0.64
N LYS A 148 1.43 18.84 0.38
CA LYS A 148 1.34 18.40 1.77
C LYS A 148 -0.06 18.61 2.33
N GLY A 149 -0.61 19.81 2.15
CA GLY A 149 -1.99 20.11 2.55
C GLY A 149 -3.01 19.24 1.82
N LEU A 150 -2.78 18.97 0.52
CA LEU A 150 -3.62 18.07 -0.25
C LEU A 150 -3.59 16.66 0.34
N MET A 151 -2.43 16.15 0.71
CA MET A 151 -2.30 14.80 1.29
C MET A 151 -3.03 14.66 2.63
N LEU A 152 -3.03 15.71 3.46
CA LEU A 152 -3.78 15.75 4.72
C LEU A 152 -5.30 15.80 4.49
N GLU A 153 -5.75 16.58 3.53
CA GLU A 153 -7.17 16.62 3.16
C GLU A 153 -7.64 15.27 2.60
N LEU A 154 -6.82 14.66 1.74
CA LEU A 154 -7.06 13.31 1.22
C LEU A 154 -7.21 12.30 2.36
N ALA A 155 -6.36 12.35 3.39
CA ALA A 155 -6.47 11.46 4.53
C ALA A 155 -7.82 11.59 5.25
N LYS A 156 -8.33 12.81 5.43
CA LYS A 156 -9.67 13.08 5.99
C LYS A 156 -10.77 12.50 5.11
N ASN A 157 -10.68 12.73 3.81
CA ASN A 157 -11.66 12.22 2.84
C ASN A 157 -11.68 10.68 2.83
N VAL A 158 -10.52 10.03 2.83
CA VAL A 158 -10.41 8.57 2.92
C VAL A 158 -11.03 8.06 4.23
N ALA A 159 -10.72 8.70 5.37
CA ALA A 159 -11.30 8.31 6.66
C ALA A 159 -12.84 8.42 6.64
N SER A 160 -13.37 9.53 6.12
CA SER A 160 -14.82 9.76 5.99
C SER A 160 -15.50 8.70 5.11
N LYS A 161 -14.92 8.39 3.94
CA LYS A 161 -15.44 7.39 3.01
C LYS A 161 -15.42 5.96 3.55
N LEU A 162 -14.49 5.66 4.44
CA LEU A 162 -14.38 4.35 5.09
C LEU A 162 -15.35 4.16 6.27
N GLN A 163 -16.01 5.22 6.74
CA GLN A 163 -17.03 5.10 7.78
C GLN A 163 -18.17 4.17 7.33
N GLY A 164 -18.67 3.34 8.25
CA GLY A 164 -19.71 2.36 7.95
C GLY A 164 -19.23 1.05 7.30
N HIS A 165 -17.95 0.96 6.89
CA HIS A 165 -17.38 -0.25 6.28
C HIS A 165 -16.58 -1.14 7.26
N GLY A 166 -16.66 -0.85 8.55
CA GLY A 166 -15.97 -1.54 9.65
C GLY A 166 -15.05 -0.63 10.43
N LYS A 167 -14.37 -1.19 11.43
CA LYS A 167 -13.41 -0.46 12.26
C LYS A 167 -12.22 0.00 11.39
N ILE A 168 -11.97 1.29 11.36
CA ILE A 168 -10.90 1.87 10.56
C ILE A 168 -9.55 1.64 11.27
N GLY A 169 -8.62 0.97 10.60
CA GLY A 169 -7.24 0.82 11.02
C GLY A 169 -6.30 1.75 10.24
N CYS A 170 -5.32 2.32 10.93
CA CYS A 170 -4.20 3.03 10.32
C CYS A 170 -3.01 2.05 10.25
N THR A 171 -2.67 1.61 9.04
CA THR A 171 -1.59 0.64 8.82
C THR A 171 -0.32 1.35 8.39
N VAL A 172 0.80 1.03 9.05
CA VAL A 172 2.13 1.51 8.67
C VAL A 172 2.93 0.40 8.01
N ASP A 173 3.62 0.74 6.93
CA ASP A 173 4.59 -0.14 6.26
C ASP A 173 5.53 0.71 5.39
N GLU A 174 6.64 0.14 4.92
CA GLU A 174 7.53 0.82 3.98
C GLU A 174 7.52 0.17 2.60
N LYS A 175 7.84 1.00 1.61
CA LYS A 175 8.00 0.54 0.23
C LYS A 175 9.29 1.06 -0.39
N ALA A 176 10.04 0.13 -1.01
CA ALA A 176 11.20 0.45 -1.81
C ALA A 176 10.80 0.69 -3.28
N HIS A 177 11.32 1.78 -3.85
CA HIS A 177 11.23 2.14 -5.26
C HIS A 177 12.60 1.97 -5.89
N LEU A 178 12.77 0.95 -6.73
CA LEU A 178 14.04 0.64 -7.39
C LEU A 178 14.47 1.78 -8.31
N LYS A 179 15.75 2.14 -8.27
CA LYS A 179 16.36 3.19 -9.09
C LYS A 179 17.64 2.67 -9.75
N LYS A 180 17.92 3.13 -10.97
CA LYS A 180 19.16 2.77 -11.68
C LYS A 180 20.31 3.72 -11.37
N GLY A 181 20.00 5.02 -11.18
CA GLY A 181 20.99 6.06 -10.91
C GLY A 181 21.16 6.38 -9.44
N THR A 182 22.08 7.29 -9.13
CA THR A 182 22.48 7.71 -7.78
C THR A 182 21.95 9.08 -7.38
N GLU A 183 21.35 9.83 -8.32
CA GLU A 183 20.99 11.24 -8.14
C GLU A 183 19.61 11.49 -7.50
N SER A 184 18.75 10.47 -7.46
CA SER A 184 17.44 10.63 -6.82
C SER A 184 17.61 10.76 -5.30
N ILE A 185 16.94 11.76 -4.71
CA ILE A 185 17.01 11.98 -3.26
C ILE A 185 16.71 10.72 -2.45
N GLY A 186 17.51 10.44 -1.42
CA GLY A 186 17.33 9.28 -0.54
C GLY A 186 17.68 7.93 -1.19
N VAL A 187 18.19 7.92 -2.43
CA VAL A 187 18.62 6.68 -3.08
C VAL A 187 19.89 6.15 -2.43
N ALA A 188 19.87 4.86 -2.09
CA ALA A 188 21.00 4.15 -1.50
C ALA A 188 20.86 2.65 -1.75
N ARG A 189 21.91 1.89 -1.48
CA ARG A 189 21.84 0.42 -1.41
C ARG A 189 21.19 0.01 -0.09
N GLN A 190 19.91 -0.31 -0.17
CA GLN A 190 19.05 -0.64 0.96
C GLN A 190 18.29 -1.94 0.70
N TYR A 191 17.79 -2.58 1.75
CA TYR A 191 16.91 -3.74 1.57
C TYR A 191 15.61 -3.31 0.85
N ALA A 192 15.38 -3.90 -0.30
CA ALA A 192 14.18 -3.69 -1.12
C ALA A 192 13.27 -4.92 -1.00
N GLY A 193 12.22 -4.86 -0.17
CA GLY A 193 11.27 -5.95 0.04
C GLY A 193 10.62 -6.43 -1.27
N THR A 194 10.40 -5.53 -2.23
CA THR A 194 9.88 -5.86 -3.57
C THR A 194 10.84 -6.72 -4.40
N ALA A 195 12.15 -6.60 -4.16
CA ALA A 195 13.19 -7.38 -4.84
C ALA A 195 13.70 -8.56 -3.99
N GLY A 196 13.35 -8.61 -2.71
CA GLY A 196 13.82 -9.63 -1.76
C GLY A 196 15.33 -9.59 -1.47
N LYS A 197 16.01 -8.48 -1.77
CA LYS A 197 17.47 -8.30 -1.65
C LYS A 197 17.84 -6.85 -1.38
N VAL A 198 19.11 -6.61 -1.01
CA VAL A 198 19.68 -5.26 -1.01
C VAL A 198 19.88 -4.80 -2.45
N ASP A 199 19.27 -3.68 -2.81
CA ASP A 199 19.37 -3.09 -4.13
C ASP A 199 19.38 -1.56 -4.06
N ASN A 200 19.70 -0.90 -5.18
CA ASN A 200 19.67 0.55 -5.28
C ASN A 200 18.24 1.06 -5.34
N CYS A 201 17.78 1.71 -4.30
CA CYS A 201 16.38 2.14 -4.17
C CYS A 201 16.21 3.37 -3.30
N GLN A 202 15.08 4.07 -3.52
CA GLN A 202 14.50 4.99 -2.54
C GLN A 202 13.53 4.20 -1.66
N VAL A 203 13.52 4.48 -0.37
CA VAL A 203 12.55 3.89 0.57
C VAL A 203 11.68 4.99 1.14
N ALA A 204 10.40 4.77 1.20
CA ALA A 204 9.48 5.65 1.91
C ALA A 204 8.60 4.85 2.86
N VAL A 205 8.25 5.48 3.98
CA VAL A 205 7.30 4.99 4.97
C VAL A 205 5.92 5.52 4.59
N TYR A 206 4.92 4.66 4.64
CA TYR A 206 3.55 5.00 4.25
C TYR A 206 2.57 4.69 5.37
N LEU A 207 1.51 5.49 5.45
CA LEU A 207 0.30 5.17 6.17
C LEU A 207 -0.82 4.86 5.18
N SER A 208 -1.64 3.87 5.50
CA SER A 208 -2.90 3.61 4.82
C SER A 208 -4.04 3.52 5.82
N LEU A 209 -5.21 4.02 5.46
CA LEU A 209 -6.45 3.78 6.19
C LEU A 209 -7.17 2.59 5.57
N THR A 210 -7.64 1.69 6.42
CA THR A 210 -8.24 0.42 6.00
C THR A 210 -9.52 0.13 6.76
N ALA A 211 -10.57 -0.31 6.07
CA ALA A 211 -11.79 -0.81 6.68
C ALA A 211 -12.33 -2.00 5.87
N GLY A 212 -12.41 -3.17 6.49
CA GLY A 212 -12.81 -4.40 5.80
C GLY A 212 -11.89 -4.73 4.62
N LYS A 213 -12.42 -4.65 3.40
CA LYS A 213 -11.68 -4.91 2.13
C LYS A 213 -11.24 -3.64 1.41
N TYR A 214 -11.51 -2.49 1.98
CA TYR A 214 -11.23 -1.18 1.39
C TYR A 214 -10.02 -0.54 2.05
N ALA A 215 -9.16 0.04 1.25
CA ALA A 215 -7.96 0.71 1.75
C ALA A 215 -7.45 1.74 0.74
N ALA A 216 -6.88 2.83 1.25
CA ALA A 216 -6.13 3.81 0.47
C ALA A 216 -4.96 4.35 1.28
N LEU A 217 -3.93 4.88 0.58
CA LEU A 217 -2.82 5.56 1.22
C LEU A 217 -3.31 6.89 1.81
N SER A 218 -2.84 7.24 3.00
CA SER A 218 -3.25 8.44 3.72
C SER A 218 -2.11 9.39 4.07
N ASN A 219 -0.87 8.90 4.11
CA ASN A 219 0.32 9.74 4.29
C ASN A 219 1.58 8.98 3.86
N PHE A 220 2.68 9.71 3.68
CA PHE A 220 4.00 9.12 3.42
C PHE A 220 5.13 10.06 3.79
N ARG A 221 6.31 9.47 4.06
CA ARG A 221 7.58 10.19 4.26
C ARG A 221 8.71 9.47 3.57
N LEU A 222 9.53 10.22 2.86
CA LEU A 222 10.78 9.69 2.30
C LEU A 222 11.76 9.40 3.44
N TYR A 223 12.29 8.18 3.48
CA TYR A 223 13.36 7.82 4.39
C TYR A 223 14.71 8.26 3.81
N LEU A 224 15.44 9.07 4.56
CA LEU A 224 16.81 9.47 4.23
C LEU A 224 17.80 8.60 5.00
N PRO A 225 18.59 7.76 4.33
CA PRO A 225 19.72 7.07 4.96
C PRO A 225 20.77 8.04 5.49
N LYS A 226 21.58 7.59 6.45
CA LYS A 226 22.64 8.42 7.05
C LYS A 226 23.59 9.02 6.02
N GLU A 227 23.96 8.29 4.96
CA GLU A 227 24.81 8.79 3.88
C GLU A 227 24.25 10.03 3.16
N TRP A 228 22.93 10.28 3.27
CA TRP A 228 22.29 11.49 2.79
C TRP A 228 22.27 12.56 3.87
N THR A 229 21.85 12.26 5.08
CA THR A 229 21.76 13.24 6.18
C THR A 229 23.13 13.71 6.64
N ASP A 230 24.17 12.89 6.48
CA ASP A 230 25.55 13.27 6.74
C ASP A 230 26.16 14.18 5.64
N ASN A 231 25.42 14.37 4.52
CA ASN A 231 25.77 15.29 3.44
C ASN A 231 24.64 16.31 3.18
N PRO A 232 24.51 17.35 4.02
CA PRO A 232 23.44 18.34 3.89
C PRO A 232 23.43 19.06 2.53
N ILE A 233 24.62 19.29 1.93
CA ILE A 233 24.73 19.95 0.62
C ILE A 233 24.00 19.15 -0.44
N ARG A 234 24.19 17.83 -0.46
CA ARG A 234 23.50 16.91 -1.37
C ARG A 234 21.98 16.92 -1.16
N CYS A 235 21.53 16.94 0.09
CA CYS A 235 20.10 17.04 0.41
C CYS A 235 19.49 18.35 -0.10
N LEU A 236 20.17 19.48 0.13
CA LEU A 236 19.70 20.79 -0.33
C LEU A 236 19.67 20.89 -1.86
N ALA A 237 20.69 20.37 -2.54
CA ALA A 237 20.74 20.32 -4.00
C ALA A 237 19.58 19.50 -4.58
N ALA A 238 19.12 18.45 -3.88
CA ALA A 238 17.94 17.68 -4.24
C ALA A 238 16.62 18.33 -3.79
N GLY A 239 16.64 19.54 -3.24
CA GLY A 239 15.47 20.33 -2.82
C GLY A 239 14.84 19.85 -1.51
N PHE A 240 15.59 19.14 -0.65
CA PHE A 240 15.09 18.77 0.67
C PHE A 240 15.10 19.98 1.62
N PRO A 241 14.06 20.21 2.44
CA PRO A 241 14.02 21.36 3.33
C PRO A 241 15.16 21.35 4.35
N LYS A 242 15.88 22.48 4.47
CA LYS A 242 17.09 22.58 5.32
C LYS A 242 16.84 22.18 6.78
N GLN A 243 15.71 22.60 7.33
CA GLN A 243 15.33 22.31 8.71
C GLN A 243 15.01 20.83 8.96
N ASP A 244 14.73 20.07 7.91
CA ASP A 244 14.34 18.65 8.01
C ASP A 244 15.51 17.69 7.72
N VAL A 245 16.73 18.21 7.43
CA VAL A 245 17.93 17.41 7.18
C VAL A 245 18.46 16.87 8.51
N VAL A 246 17.72 15.93 9.09
CA VAL A 246 18.05 15.21 10.31
C VAL A 246 17.76 13.74 10.08
N PHE A 247 18.65 12.86 10.54
CA PHE A 247 18.40 11.42 10.46
C PHE A 247 17.23 11.04 11.36
N LYS A 248 16.25 10.35 10.78
CA LYS A 248 15.10 9.78 11.49
C LYS A 248 14.95 8.31 11.13
N THR A 249 14.66 7.50 12.14
CA THR A 249 14.30 6.09 11.91
C THR A 249 12.94 6.01 11.21
N LYS A 250 12.67 4.87 10.56
CA LYS A 250 11.34 4.64 9.94
C LYS A 250 10.21 4.71 10.96
N GLN A 251 10.47 4.25 12.19
CA GLN A 251 9.53 4.31 13.31
C GLN A 251 9.23 5.75 13.72
N GLN A 252 10.25 6.62 13.80
CA GLN A 252 10.06 8.05 14.09
C GLN A 252 9.26 8.76 13.00
N LEU A 253 9.55 8.48 11.72
CA LEU A 253 8.77 9.01 10.59
C LEU A 253 7.30 8.57 10.66
N ALA A 254 7.05 7.31 11.03
CA ALA A 254 5.69 6.80 11.21
C ALA A 254 4.96 7.51 12.36
N LEU A 255 5.59 7.70 13.51
CA LEU A 255 5.02 8.42 14.66
C LEU A 255 4.69 9.88 14.33
N GLU A 256 5.56 10.58 13.59
CA GLU A 256 5.29 11.94 13.13
C GLU A 256 4.04 12.02 12.25
N MET A 257 3.91 11.09 11.30
CA MET A 257 2.72 11.02 10.42
C MET A 257 1.43 10.68 11.18
N ILE A 258 1.51 9.78 12.17
CA ILE A 258 0.36 9.42 13.01
C ILE A 258 -0.05 10.60 13.88
N ARG A 259 0.89 11.32 14.49
CA ARG A 259 0.62 12.55 15.23
C ARG A 259 -0.05 13.59 14.34
N GLU A 260 0.49 13.82 13.14
CA GLU A 260 -0.09 14.74 12.15
C GLU A 260 -1.53 14.35 11.79
N HIS A 261 -1.84 13.05 11.64
CA HIS A 261 -3.22 12.57 11.44
C HIS A 261 -4.13 12.93 12.62
N LEU A 262 -3.68 12.70 13.87
CA LEU A 262 -4.44 13.04 15.08
C LEU A 262 -4.68 14.55 15.18
N ASP A 263 -3.64 15.36 14.98
CA ASP A 263 -3.70 16.82 15.03
C ASP A 263 -4.66 17.39 13.97
N GLN A 264 -4.77 16.73 12.82
CA GLN A 264 -5.68 17.09 11.74
C GLN A 264 -7.07 16.48 11.83
N GLY A 265 -7.36 15.69 12.88
CA GLY A 265 -8.65 15.08 13.12
C GLY A 265 -8.98 13.90 12.17
N VAL A 266 -7.97 13.24 11.57
CA VAL A 266 -8.19 12.02 10.78
C VAL A 266 -8.64 10.89 11.68
N GLN A 267 -9.80 10.31 11.42
CA GLN A 267 -10.43 9.31 12.26
C GLN A 267 -9.93 7.89 11.97
N PHE A 268 -9.40 7.21 12.97
CA PHE A 268 -9.07 5.78 12.94
C PHE A 268 -9.13 5.20 14.36
N GLY A 269 -9.36 3.90 14.48
CA GLY A 269 -9.59 3.25 15.77
C GLY A 269 -8.36 2.57 16.36
N TYR A 270 -7.35 2.26 15.54
CA TYR A 270 -6.11 1.58 15.95
C TYR A 270 -5.03 1.71 14.90
N VAL A 271 -3.78 1.50 15.32
CA VAL A 271 -2.62 1.40 14.43
C VAL A 271 -2.16 -0.06 14.32
N ASN A 272 -1.78 -0.50 13.13
CA ASN A 272 -1.06 -1.75 12.96
C ASN A 272 0.18 -1.59 12.08
N GLY A 273 1.15 -2.49 12.24
CA GLY A 273 2.41 -2.50 11.51
C GLY A 273 3.05 -3.89 11.53
N ASP A 274 4.07 -4.07 10.72
CA ASP A 274 4.80 -5.33 10.68
C ASP A 274 5.84 -5.46 11.81
N GLY A 275 6.66 -6.53 11.76
CA GLY A 275 7.66 -6.80 12.78
C GLY A 275 8.75 -5.73 12.90
N LEU A 276 8.97 -4.87 11.90
CA LEU A 276 9.87 -3.73 12.01
C LEU A 276 9.34 -2.71 13.02
N TYR A 277 8.04 -2.45 12.99
CA TYR A 277 7.38 -1.50 13.89
C TYR A 277 7.05 -2.11 15.26
N GLY A 278 6.88 -3.43 15.33
CA GLY A 278 6.70 -4.13 16.60
C GLY A 278 8.01 -4.54 17.29
N HIS A 279 9.16 -4.43 16.60
CA HIS A 279 10.45 -4.74 17.18
C HIS A 279 10.98 -3.57 18.02
N GLY A 280 11.43 -3.89 19.24
CA GLY A 280 11.78 -2.87 20.22
C GLY A 280 10.54 -2.20 20.81
N PHE A 281 10.75 -1.15 21.58
CA PHE A 281 9.66 -0.50 22.32
C PHE A 281 9.44 0.96 21.91
N GLU A 282 10.30 1.53 21.07
CA GLU A 282 10.25 2.94 20.69
C GLU A 282 8.90 3.30 20.04
N PHE A 283 8.48 2.50 19.06
CA PHE A 283 7.23 2.78 18.33
C PHE A 283 5.98 2.54 19.20
N SER A 284 5.93 1.42 19.93
CA SER A 284 4.79 1.11 20.79
C SER A 284 4.65 2.10 21.95
N LYS A 285 5.76 2.51 22.60
CA LYS A 285 5.78 3.57 23.62
C LYS A 285 5.33 4.92 23.02
N GLY A 286 5.77 5.24 21.82
CA GLY A 286 5.35 6.44 21.10
C GLY A 286 3.84 6.46 20.82
N LEU A 287 3.27 5.35 20.36
CA LEU A 287 1.82 5.21 20.16
C LEU A 287 1.05 5.33 21.49
N GLN A 288 1.55 4.72 22.54
CA GLN A 288 0.94 4.80 23.87
C GLN A 288 0.96 6.23 24.42
N ALA A 289 2.05 6.97 24.24
CA ALA A 289 2.16 8.38 24.60
C ALA A 289 1.18 9.28 23.82
N LEU A 290 0.81 8.87 22.60
CA LEU A 290 -0.24 9.53 21.79
C LEU A 290 -1.67 9.07 22.14
N GLY A 291 -1.85 8.15 23.11
CA GLY A 291 -3.16 7.59 23.45
C GLY A 291 -3.75 6.68 22.35
N VAL A 292 -2.92 6.15 21.45
CA VAL A 292 -3.38 5.37 20.32
C VAL A 292 -3.39 3.88 20.64
N LYS A 293 -4.51 3.21 20.33
CA LYS A 293 -4.62 1.75 20.38
C LYS A 293 -3.84 1.14 19.21
N TYR A 294 -3.19 -0.01 19.45
CA TYR A 294 -2.41 -0.68 18.39
C TYR A 294 -2.49 -2.20 18.47
N VAL A 295 -2.17 -2.84 17.32
CA VAL A 295 -1.88 -4.28 17.17
C VAL A 295 -0.66 -4.40 16.26
N LEU A 296 0.54 -4.60 16.82
CA LEU A 296 1.80 -4.62 16.09
C LEU A 296 2.32 -6.05 15.96
N ASP A 297 2.64 -6.49 14.74
CA ASP A 297 3.30 -7.78 14.52
C ASP A 297 4.69 -7.78 15.17
N ILE A 298 5.07 -8.89 15.81
CA ILE A 298 6.37 -9.07 16.46
C ILE A 298 7.08 -10.33 15.95
N HIS A 299 8.39 -10.41 16.19
CA HIS A 299 9.17 -11.58 15.85
C HIS A 299 8.91 -12.74 16.82
N CYS A 300 9.14 -13.96 16.37
CA CYS A 300 8.89 -15.19 17.15
C CYS A 300 9.79 -15.34 18.39
N ASP A 301 10.92 -14.66 18.41
CA ASP A 301 11.90 -14.63 19.52
C ASP A 301 11.65 -13.53 20.55
N GLN A 302 10.59 -12.69 20.34
CA GLN A 302 10.19 -11.66 21.31
C GLN A 302 9.94 -12.30 22.67
N SER A 303 10.64 -11.77 23.70
CA SER A 303 10.47 -12.20 25.08
C SER A 303 9.27 -11.55 25.73
N VAL A 304 8.48 -12.37 26.43
CA VAL A 304 7.32 -11.96 27.22
C VAL A 304 7.31 -12.68 28.57
N TYR A 305 6.58 -12.16 29.52
CA TYR A 305 6.31 -12.79 30.81
C TYR A 305 4.82 -13.13 30.88
N THR A 306 4.52 -14.33 31.34
CA THR A 306 3.12 -14.85 31.41
C THR A 306 2.42 -14.48 32.72
N GLN A 307 3.11 -13.83 33.63
CA GLN A 307 2.62 -13.34 34.90
C GLN A 307 3.24 -11.96 35.18
N GLN A 308 2.58 -11.18 36.01
CA GLN A 308 3.13 -9.90 36.48
C GLN A 308 4.47 -10.15 37.18
N LEU A 309 5.47 -9.36 36.85
CA LEU A 309 6.83 -9.49 37.39
C LEU A 309 7.19 -8.34 38.29
N VAL A 310 8.08 -8.63 39.25
CA VAL A 310 8.75 -7.64 40.07
C VAL A 310 10.15 -7.43 39.54
N ILE A 311 10.50 -6.17 39.28
CA ILE A 311 11.82 -5.76 38.84
C ILE A 311 12.60 -5.23 40.03
N PHE A 312 13.81 -5.72 40.24
CA PHE A 312 14.67 -5.34 41.36
C PHE A 312 16.14 -5.33 40.96
N VAL A 313 16.92 -4.49 41.58
CA VAL A 313 18.38 -4.56 41.49
C VAL A 313 18.87 -5.45 42.65
N PRO A 314 19.56 -6.56 42.39
CA PRO A 314 20.06 -7.45 43.41
C PRO A 314 20.98 -6.70 44.39
N VAL A 315 20.80 -6.92 45.68
CA VAL A 315 21.69 -6.39 46.73
C VAL A 315 22.97 -7.20 46.71
N ALA A 316 24.10 -6.52 46.84
CA ALA A 316 25.38 -7.21 46.99
C ALA A 316 25.41 -8.03 48.28
N GLU A 317 25.84 -9.29 48.22
CA GLU A 317 25.98 -10.12 49.40
C GLU A 317 27.13 -9.58 50.26
N GLU A 318 26.87 -9.43 51.54
CA GLU A 318 27.88 -8.94 52.50
C GLU A 318 29.04 -9.91 52.59
N GLY A 319 30.29 -9.40 52.49
CA GLY A 319 31.51 -10.22 52.50
C GLY A 319 31.95 -10.80 51.15
N LYS A 320 31.16 -10.70 50.08
CA LYS A 320 31.60 -11.11 48.73
C LYS A 320 32.35 -9.98 48.02
N MET A 321 33.61 -10.28 47.64
CA MET A 321 34.38 -9.37 46.77
C MET A 321 33.87 -9.45 45.33
N GLY A 322 33.74 -8.29 44.67
CA GLY A 322 33.30 -8.20 43.26
C GLY A 322 32.56 -6.92 42.96
N ARG A 323 32.24 -6.71 41.66
CA ARG A 323 31.44 -5.55 41.22
C ARG A 323 29.99 -5.65 41.76
N LYS A 324 29.55 -4.61 42.45
CA LYS A 324 28.15 -4.54 42.93
C LYS A 324 27.18 -4.67 41.75
N PRO A 325 26.10 -5.45 41.91
CA PRO A 325 25.07 -5.54 40.89
C PRO A 325 24.44 -4.15 40.61
N THR A 326 24.40 -3.76 39.36
CA THR A 326 23.77 -2.49 38.94
C THR A 326 22.64 -2.71 37.94
N LEU A 327 22.56 -3.93 37.36
CA LEU A 327 21.56 -4.25 36.36
C LEU A 327 20.30 -4.83 37.00
N PRO A 328 19.10 -4.32 36.64
CA PRO A 328 17.87 -4.85 37.15
C PRO A 328 17.63 -6.29 36.67
N LYS A 329 17.01 -7.08 37.53
CA LYS A 329 16.55 -8.46 37.28
C LYS A 329 15.05 -8.55 37.56
N SER A 330 14.45 -9.60 37.03
CA SER A 330 13.05 -9.97 37.32
C SER A 330 12.99 -11.20 38.22
N ASN A 331 11.95 -11.27 39.05
CA ASN A 331 11.69 -12.42 39.93
C ASN A 331 11.25 -13.69 39.18
N ILE A 332 10.86 -13.58 37.91
CA ILE A 332 10.48 -14.69 37.02
C ILE A 332 11.26 -14.63 35.72
N LEU A 333 11.40 -15.77 35.06
CA LEU A 333 12.10 -15.85 33.78
C LEU A 333 11.16 -15.56 32.60
N PRO A 334 11.64 -14.82 31.58
CA PRO A 334 10.85 -14.62 30.37
C PRO A 334 10.78 -15.91 29.54
N THR A 335 9.76 -15.98 28.69
CA THR A 335 9.66 -16.99 27.62
C THR A 335 9.54 -16.28 26.28
N THR A 336 9.97 -16.93 25.20
CA THR A 336 9.69 -16.39 23.86
C THR A 336 8.23 -16.67 23.46
N VAL A 337 7.65 -15.78 22.64
CA VAL A 337 6.25 -15.97 22.18
C VAL A 337 6.10 -17.27 21.39
N GLU A 338 7.15 -17.73 20.69
CA GLU A 338 7.15 -19.02 20.01
C GLU A 338 7.09 -20.19 20.99
N ARG A 339 7.91 -20.17 22.06
CA ARG A 339 7.91 -21.21 23.08
C ARG A 339 6.56 -21.25 23.81
N TYR A 340 6.03 -20.07 24.15
CA TYR A 340 4.70 -19.96 24.74
C TYR A 340 3.62 -20.55 23.81
N ALA A 341 3.62 -20.20 22.52
CA ALA A 341 2.67 -20.74 21.56
C ALA A 341 2.78 -22.26 21.38
N LYS A 342 3.98 -22.83 21.52
CA LYS A 342 4.20 -24.30 21.47
C LYS A 342 3.72 -25.02 22.73
N SER A 343 3.68 -24.37 23.88
CA SER A 343 3.17 -24.95 25.13
C SER A 343 1.64 -25.00 25.21
N LEU A 344 0.94 -24.23 24.34
CA LEU A 344 -0.52 -24.17 24.34
C LEU A 344 -1.13 -25.42 23.69
N GLY A 345 -2.14 -26.01 24.39
CA GLY A 345 -2.97 -27.09 23.85
C GLY A 345 -3.93 -26.59 22.77
N LYS A 346 -4.44 -27.51 21.95
CA LYS A 346 -5.38 -27.18 20.86
C LYS A 346 -6.66 -26.49 21.34
N ASN A 347 -7.15 -26.87 22.50
CA ASN A 347 -8.36 -26.32 23.14
C ASN A 347 -8.23 -24.86 23.59
N GLN A 348 -7.00 -24.33 23.63
CA GLN A 348 -6.74 -22.93 23.98
C GLN A 348 -6.79 -22.00 22.75
N PHE A 349 -7.05 -22.55 21.58
CA PHE A 349 -7.24 -21.79 20.35
C PHE A 349 -8.69 -21.80 19.91
N LYS A 350 -9.20 -20.64 19.53
CA LYS A 350 -10.52 -20.46 18.90
C LYS A 350 -10.37 -20.42 17.39
N GLU A 351 -11.17 -21.16 16.66
CA GLU A 351 -11.24 -21.05 15.21
C GLU A 351 -12.06 -19.82 14.82
N VAL A 352 -11.47 -18.92 14.03
CA VAL A 352 -12.07 -17.64 13.65
C VAL A 352 -12.08 -17.48 12.14
N ARG A 353 -13.25 -17.16 11.59
CA ARG A 353 -13.43 -16.70 10.19
C ARG A 353 -13.16 -15.21 10.13
N ILE A 354 -12.00 -14.83 9.58
CA ILE A 354 -11.49 -13.46 9.66
C ILE A 354 -12.04 -12.57 8.54
N ARG A 355 -11.96 -13.03 7.29
CA ARG A 355 -12.44 -12.29 6.12
C ARG A 355 -12.67 -13.18 4.91
N PRO A 356 -13.54 -12.79 3.96
CA PRO A 356 -13.66 -13.48 2.68
C PRO A 356 -12.41 -13.30 1.81
N THR A 357 -12.12 -14.29 0.98
CA THR A 357 -11.08 -14.29 -0.05
C THR A 357 -11.63 -14.90 -1.33
N THR A 358 -10.90 -14.80 -2.44
CA THR A 358 -11.27 -15.44 -3.72
C THR A 358 -11.33 -16.98 -3.65
N LYS A 359 -10.79 -17.59 -2.58
CA LYS A 359 -10.75 -19.04 -2.35
C LYS A 359 -11.59 -19.49 -1.15
N GLY A 360 -12.55 -18.68 -0.73
CA GLY A 360 -13.36 -18.91 0.47
C GLY A 360 -12.96 -18.01 1.63
N TRP A 361 -13.16 -18.45 2.87
CA TRP A 361 -12.83 -17.66 4.06
C TRP A 361 -11.37 -17.83 4.48
N LEU A 362 -10.74 -16.72 4.84
CA LEU A 362 -9.51 -16.75 5.63
C LEU A 362 -9.89 -17.16 7.06
N THR A 363 -9.66 -18.43 7.40
CA THR A 363 -9.90 -19.00 8.72
C THR A 363 -8.57 -19.30 9.39
N ALA A 364 -8.46 -19.06 10.68
CA ALA A 364 -7.27 -19.34 11.47
C ALA A 364 -7.61 -19.71 12.90
N LEU A 365 -6.68 -20.36 13.57
CA LEU A 365 -6.71 -20.62 15.00
C LEU A 365 -6.10 -19.45 15.74
N ILE A 366 -6.85 -18.84 16.64
CA ILE A 366 -6.48 -17.62 17.38
C ILE A 366 -6.40 -17.93 18.86
N HIS A 367 -5.34 -17.45 19.51
CA HIS A 367 -5.21 -17.39 20.94
C HIS A 367 -4.90 -15.96 21.35
N VAL A 368 -5.55 -15.48 22.39
CA VAL A 368 -5.35 -14.15 22.96
C VAL A 368 -5.09 -14.29 24.46
N ALA A 369 -4.05 -13.64 24.96
CA ALA A 369 -3.67 -13.73 26.36
C ALA A 369 -3.02 -12.45 26.85
N THR A 370 -3.21 -12.11 28.14
CA THR A 370 -2.44 -11.08 28.81
C THR A 370 -1.01 -11.53 29.05
N VAL A 371 -0.05 -10.68 28.71
CA VAL A 371 1.38 -10.86 28.93
C VAL A 371 2.01 -9.56 29.39
N TRP A 372 3.19 -9.65 30.00
CA TRP A 372 3.97 -8.47 30.37
C TRP A 372 5.23 -8.39 29.53
N VAL A 373 5.58 -7.19 29.12
CA VAL A 373 6.82 -6.91 28.39
C VAL A 373 7.68 -5.94 29.18
N TRP A 374 8.98 -6.16 29.18
CA TRP A 374 9.94 -5.34 29.91
C TRP A 374 11.10 -4.94 29.00
N ASP A 375 11.29 -3.62 28.84
CA ASP A 375 12.42 -3.05 28.12
C ASP A 375 13.62 -2.91 29.06
N LYS A 376 14.31 -4.03 29.24
CA LYS A 376 15.52 -4.07 30.09
C LYS A 376 16.63 -3.14 29.59
N LYS A 377 16.71 -2.88 28.26
CA LYS A 377 17.76 -2.03 27.69
C LYS A 377 17.51 -0.55 27.95
N ALA A 378 16.26 -0.13 27.98
CA ALA A 378 15.89 1.23 28.34
C ALA A 378 16.03 1.51 29.86
N GLY A 379 16.24 0.47 30.67
CA GLY A 379 16.32 0.60 32.14
C GLY A 379 14.95 0.83 32.80
N ASP A 380 13.87 0.41 32.13
CA ASP A 380 12.52 0.55 32.67
C ASP A 380 12.41 -0.12 34.06
N GLN A 381 11.80 0.57 35.01
CA GLN A 381 11.58 0.09 36.38
C GLN A 381 10.31 -0.75 36.51
N THR A 382 9.45 -0.73 35.48
CA THR A 382 8.16 -1.45 35.46
C THR A 382 7.99 -2.19 34.14
N ALA A 383 7.35 -3.34 34.19
CA ALA A 383 6.88 -4.04 33.01
C ALA A 383 5.52 -3.48 32.56
N ILE A 384 5.29 -3.49 31.27
CA ILE A 384 4.04 -3.02 30.65
C ILE A 384 3.17 -4.23 30.37
N GLU A 385 1.92 -4.20 30.83
CA GLU A 385 0.90 -5.17 30.47
C GLU A 385 0.48 -4.99 29.01
N GLN A 386 0.38 -6.09 28.27
CA GLN A 386 -0.04 -6.10 26.86
C GLN A 386 -0.84 -7.36 26.55
N THR A 387 -1.60 -7.31 25.48
CA THR A 387 -2.32 -8.45 24.93
C THR A 387 -1.49 -9.09 23.81
N LEU A 388 -1.16 -10.35 23.98
CA LEU A 388 -0.52 -11.19 22.96
C LEU A 388 -1.59 -11.84 22.08
N VAL A 389 -1.52 -11.64 20.78
CA VAL A 389 -2.38 -12.27 19.78
C VAL A 389 -1.56 -13.27 18.95
N ILE A 390 -1.91 -14.54 19.04
CA ILE A 390 -1.28 -15.64 18.28
C ILE A 390 -2.25 -16.14 17.23
N ARG A 391 -1.83 -16.13 15.96
CA ARG A 391 -2.61 -16.64 14.83
C ARG A 391 -1.89 -17.75 14.11
N LYS A 392 -2.42 -18.98 14.18
CA LYS A 392 -1.93 -20.16 13.45
C LYS A 392 -2.75 -20.37 12.18
N SER A 393 -2.08 -20.53 11.04
CA SER A 393 -2.73 -20.80 9.76
C SER A 393 -3.26 -22.23 9.73
N LEU A 394 -4.51 -22.43 9.26
CA LEU A 394 -5.08 -23.75 9.00
C LEU A 394 -4.60 -24.33 7.65
N VAL A 395 -4.16 -23.48 6.72
CA VAL A 395 -3.81 -23.91 5.34
C VAL A 395 -2.31 -24.16 5.20
N LYS A 396 -1.48 -23.31 5.81
CA LYS A 396 -0.02 -23.43 5.76
C LYS A 396 0.47 -23.95 7.10
N LYS A 397 0.86 -25.22 7.15
CA LYS A 397 1.54 -25.77 8.33
C LYS A 397 2.73 -24.86 8.69
N ASP A 398 2.91 -24.62 9.96
CA ASP A 398 4.01 -23.85 10.55
C ASP A 398 4.01 -22.32 10.32
N LYS A 399 2.98 -21.74 9.69
CA LYS A 399 2.86 -20.29 9.61
C LYS A 399 2.06 -19.75 10.79
N THR A 400 2.79 -19.31 11.83
CA THR A 400 2.25 -18.60 12.98
C THR A 400 2.63 -17.13 12.91
N LYS A 401 1.71 -16.25 13.27
CA LYS A 401 1.95 -14.81 13.46
C LYS A 401 1.70 -14.44 14.91
N TYR A 402 2.48 -13.51 15.39
CA TYR A 402 2.44 -12.99 16.74
C TYR A 402 2.27 -11.48 16.68
N SER A 403 1.41 -10.91 17.53
CA SER A 403 1.29 -9.46 17.66
C SER A 403 1.10 -9.09 19.12
N LEU A 404 1.58 -7.90 19.49
CA LEU A 404 1.31 -7.28 20.79
C LEU A 404 0.37 -6.09 20.61
N SER A 405 -0.48 -5.88 21.62
CA SER A 405 -1.48 -4.82 21.65
C SER A 405 -1.54 -4.18 23.04
N ASN A 406 -1.77 -2.86 23.08
CA ASN A 406 -2.09 -2.14 24.33
C ASN A 406 -3.59 -2.15 24.65
N ILE A 407 -4.40 -2.84 23.88
CA ILE A 407 -5.83 -3.02 24.15
C ILE A 407 -5.97 -4.18 25.13
N PRO A 408 -6.57 -3.99 26.31
CA PRO A 408 -6.84 -5.07 27.25
C PRO A 408 -7.62 -6.23 26.62
N VAL A 409 -7.36 -7.44 27.12
CA VAL A 409 -7.92 -8.69 26.56
C VAL A 409 -9.45 -8.73 26.64
N ASP A 410 -10.03 -8.08 27.61
CA ASP A 410 -11.48 -8.01 27.90
C ASP A 410 -12.19 -6.88 27.14
N GLU A 411 -11.46 -5.91 26.59
CA GLU A 411 -12.06 -4.81 25.80
C GLU A 411 -12.47 -5.22 24.39
N GLN A 412 -11.93 -6.31 23.85
CA GLN A 412 -12.21 -6.75 22.47
C GLN A 412 -12.39 -8.26 22.40
N SER A 413 -13.25 -8.70 21.49
CA SER A 413 -13.40 -10.13 21.20
C SER A 413 -12.17 -10.72 20.50
N VAL A 414 -12.01 -12.03 20.58
CA VAL A 414 -10.95 -12.77 19.86
C VAL A 414 -11.06 -12.54 18.36
N GLU A 415 -12.28 -12.42 17.83
CA GLU A 415 -12.59 -12.12 16.44
C GLU A 415 -12.08 -10.74 16.01
N GLU A 416 -12.27 -9.74 16.88
CA GLU A 416 -11.80 -8.37 16.59
C GLU A 416 -10.28 -8.27 16.63
N PHE A 417 -9.60 -8.92 17.57
CA PHE A 417 -8.14 -9.01 17.57
C PHE A 417 -7.63 -9.69 16.29
N ALA A 418 -8.25 -10.80 15.88
CA ALA A 418 -7.91 -11.51 14.66
C ALA A 418 -8.13 -10.66 13.40
N PHE A 419 -9.24 -9.91 13.37
CA PHE A 419 -9.55 -8.96 12.31
C PHE A 419 -8.51 -7.84 12.25
N MET A 420 -8.25 -7.13 13.35
CA MET A 420 -7.28 -6.03 13.41
C MET A 420 -5.89 -6.49 12.96
N GLN A 421 -5.41 -7.64 13.44
CA GLN A 421 -4.13 -8.21 13.00
C GLN A 421 -4.12 -8.51 11.48
N ALA A 422 -5.24 -8.95 10.91
CA ALA A 422 -5.32 -9.31 9.50
C ALA A 422 -5.41 -8.10 8.56
N GLN A 423 -5.82 -6.93 9.05
CA GLN A 423 -5.96 -5.71 8.24
C GLN A 423 -4.63 -5.22 7.66
N ARG A 424 -3.49 -5.55 8.27
CA ARG A 424 -2.17 -5.21 7.73
C ARG A 424 -1.96 -5.66 6.26
N PHE A 425 -2.62 -6.72 5.84
CA PHE A 425 -2.57 -7.19 4.45
C PHE A 425 -2.95 -6.11 3.43
N TRP A 426 -3.81 -5.16 3.79
CA TRP A 426 -4.38 -4.23 2.83
C TRP A 426 -3.43 -3.11 2.40
N ILE A 427 -2.43 -2.73 3.22
CA ILE A 427 -1.40 -1.79 2.77
C ILE A 427 -0.51 -2.43 1.68
N GLU A 428 -0.17 -3.73 1.81
CA GLU A 428 0.54 -4.47 0.77
C GLU A 428 -0.27 -4.51 -0.53
N ARG A 429 -1.60 -4.61 -0.41
CA ARG A 429 -2.51 -4.54 -1.54
C ARG A 429 -2.55 -3.13 -2.16
N CYS A 430 -2.61 -2.06 -1.35
CA CYS A 430 -2.49 -0.68 -1.81
C CYS A 430 -1.18 -0.46 -2.59
N PHE A 431 -0.06 -0.94 -2.07
CA PHE A 431 1.24 -0.83 -2.75
C PHE A 431 1.23 -1.53 -4.10
N ARG A 432 0.68 -2.73 -4.17
CA ARG A 432 0.60 -3.48 -5.42
C ARG A 432 -0.30 -2.77 -6.44
N ASP A 433 -1.50 -2.42 -6.05
CA ASP A 433 -2.48 -1.82 -6.93
C ASP A 433 -2.02 -0.42 -7.39
N ASN A 434 -1.50 0.41 -6.47
CA ASN A 434 -1.00 1.74 -6.81
C ASN A 434 0.25 1.68 -7.71
N SER A 435 1.20 0.77 -7.44
CA SER A 435 2.40 0.65 -8.28
C SER A 435 2.08 0.05 -9.64
N HIS A 436 1.22 -0.96 -9.67
CA HIS A 436 0.96 -1.73 -10.88
C HIS A 436 -0.04 -1.03 -11.81
N ASP A 437 -1.09 -0.44 -11.23
CA ASP A 437 -2.20 0.09 -12.01
C ASP A 437 -2.24 1.62 -12.07
N LEU A 438 -1.57 2.33 -11.13
CA LEU A 438 -1.55 3.79 -11.05
C LEU A 438 -0.14 4.41 -11.08
N GLY A 439 0.90 3.62 -11.35
CA GLY A 439 2.24 4.11 -11.67
C GLY A 439 3.04 4.70 -10.51
N MET A 440 2.69 4.37 -9.25
CA MET A 440 3.39 4.86 -8.06
C MET A 440 4.92 4.68 -8.11
N SER A 441 5.42 3.65 -8.82
CA SER A 441 6.86 3.38 -8.94
C SER A 441 7.46 3.75 -10.29
N ASP A 442 6.68 4.32 -11.22
CA ASP A 442 7.09 4.56 -12.61
C ASP A 442 7.76 5.93 -12.82
N TYR A 443 7.79 6.78 -11.79
CA TYR A 443 8.35 8.14 -11.86
C TYR A 443 9.86 8.17 -12.08
N GLN A 444 10.31 9.24 -12.77
CA GLN A 444 11.73 9.49 -13.08
C GLN A 444 12.28 10.77 -12.44
N VAL A 445 11.43 11.54 -11.72
CA VAL A 445 11.85 12.75 -11.01
C VAL A 445 12.89 12.44 -9.93
N ARG A 446 13.85 13.36 -9.73
CA ARG A 446 14.99 13.17 -8.82
C ARG A 446 14.89 14.00 -7.55
N THR A 447 14.18 15.14 -7.61
CA THR A 447 14.05 16.08 -6.50
C THR A 447 13.05 15.59 -5.45
N TYR A 448 13.19 16.10 -4.20
CA TYR A 448 12.25 15.84 -3.12
C TYR A 448 10.83 16.28 -3.48
N LYS A 449 10.70 17.49 -4.03
CA LYS A 449 9.41 18.03 -4.45
C LYS A 449 8.75 17.16 -5.51
N GLY A 450 9.50 16.77 -6.53
CA GLY A 450 8.99 15.90 -7.60
C GLY A 450 8.52 14.55 -7.06
N PHE A 451 9.30 13.93 -6.15
CA PHE A 451 8.90 12.71 -5.47
C PHE A 451 7.59 12.92 -4.68
N PHE A 452 7.53 13.97 -3.86
CA PHE A 452 6.37 14.22 -3.00
C PHE A 452 5.11 14.48 -3.83
N ASN A 453 5.21 15.33 -4.85
CA ASN A 453 4.11 15.65 -5.75
C ASN A 453 3.58 14.42 -6.49
N HIS A 454 4.48 13.57 -7.03
CA HIS A 454 4.07 12.34 -7.70
C HIS A 454 3.35 11.36 -6.75
N MET A 455 3.89 11.14 -5.56
CA MET A 455 3.25 10.26 -4.56
C MET A 455 1.87 10.77 -4.15
N THR A 456 1.72 12.09 -3.99
CA THR A 456 0.43 12.71 -3.70
C THR A 456 -0.58 12.46 -4.81
N LEU A 457 -0.22 12.71 -6.08
CA LEU A 457 -1.15 12.51 -7.21
C LEU A 457 -1.53 11.05 -7.43
N THR A 458 -0.59 10.12 -7.24
CA THR A 458 -0.93 8.68 -7.30
C THR A 458 -1.82 8.25 -6.14
N SER A 459 -1.72 8.92 -4.99
CA SER A 459 -2.62 8.69 -3.85
C SER A 459 -4.03 9.26 -4.12
N VAL A 460 -4.13 10.42 -4.78
CA VAL A 460 -5.41 10.98 -5.27
C VAL A 460 -6.08 10.02 -6.25
N ALA A 461 -5.32 9.48 -7.21
CA ALA A 461 -5.83 8.49 -8.14
C ALA A 461 -6.34 7.22 -7.43
N LEU A 462 -5.63 6.75 -6.39
CA LEU A 462 -6.05 5.59 -5.60
C LEU A 462 -7.31 5.89 -4.76
N GLU A 463 -7.43 7.07 -4.21
CA GLU A 463 -8.61 7.52 -3.45
C GLU A 463 -9.83 7.61 -4.37
N TRP A 464 -9.68 8.13 -5.58
CA TRP A 464 -10.75 8.12 -6.58
C TRP A 464 -11.21 6.69 -6.91
N VAL A 465 -10.28 5.78 -7.14
CA VAL A 465 -10.61 4.35 -7.37
C VAL A 465 -11.31 3.73 -6.16
N LEU A 466 -10.92 4.11 -4.93
CA LEU A 466 -11.62 3.69 -3.72
C LEU A 466 -13.07 4.17 -3.75
N THR A 467 -13.32 5.43 -4.09
CA THR A 467 -14.66 6.02 -4.20
C THR A 467 -15.52 5.24 -5.19
N ALA A 468 -15.04 5.03 -6.41
CA ALA A 468 -15.75 4.27 -7.44
C ALA A 468 -16.08 2.84 -6.98
N ARG A 469 -15.19 2.20 -6.23
CA ARG A 469 -15.43 0.86 -5.67
C ARG A 469 -16.43 0.83 -4.54
N LEU A 470 -16.48 1.87 -3.71
CA LEU A 470 -17.44 2.00 -2.62
C LEU A 470 -18.85 2.26 -3.15
N GLU A 471 -18.99 3.21 -4.06
CA GLU A 471 -20.28 3.58 -4.68
C GLU A 471 -20.90 2.43 -5.47
N ASN A 472 -20.08 1.58 -6.08
CA ASN A 472 -20.55 0.43 -6.87
C ASN A 472 -20.45 -0.91 -6.12
N ALA A 473 -20.27 -0.90 -4.79
CA ALA A 473 -20.02 -2.10 -4.00
C ALA A 473 -21.17 -3.13 -4.05
N ASN A 474 -22.41 -2.68 -4.16
CA ASN A 474 -23.60 -3.53 -4.24
C ASN A 474 -23.76 -4.16 -5.62
N ASP A 475 -23.51 -3.39 -6.68
CA ASP A 475 -23.67 -3.85 -8.06
C ASP A 475 -22.50 -4.70 -8.54
N ILE A 476 -21.26 -4.30 -8.18
CA ILE A 476 -20.02 -5.02 -8.54
C ILE A 476 -19.11 -5.15 -7.31
N PRO A 477 -19.38 -6.09 -6.40
CA PRO A 477 -18.62 -6.26 -5.17
C PRO A 477 -17.14 -6.67 -5.37
N LEU A 478 -16.77 -7.10 -6.59
CA LEU A 478 -15.42 -7.53 -6.95
C LEU A 478 -14.68 -6.55 -7.90
N LEU A 479 -15.21 -5.33 -8.07
CA LEU A 479 -14.60 -4.30 -8.90
C LEU A 479 -13.14 -4.06 -8.47
N SER A 480 -12.21 -4.29 -9.39
CA SER A 480 -10.78 -4.13 -9.12
C SER A 480 -10.27 -2.73 -9.50
N VAL A 481 -9.09 -2.35 -8.98
CA VAL A 481 -8.42 -1.11 -9.37
C VAL A 481 -8.14 -1.06 -10.88
N ASN A 482 -7.73 -2.19 -11.45
CA ASN A 482 -7.48 -2.27 -12.89
C ASN A 482 -8.74 -2.10 -13.73
N ASP A 483 -9.89 -2.63 -13.29
CA ASP A 483 -11.16 -2.46 -14.02
C ASP A 483 -11.55 -0.98 -14.06
N VAL A 484 -11.52 -0.29 -12.92
CA VAL A 484 -11.78 1.15 -12.84
C VAL A 484 -10.81 1.93 -13.73
N ARG A 485 -9.52 1.62 -13.67
CA ARG A 485 -8.51 2.25 -14.53
C ARG A 485 -8.82 2.10 -16.02
N ILE A 486 -9.19 0.90 -16.46
CA ILE A 486 -9.51 0.64 -17.88
C ILE A 486 -10.73 1.45 -18.31
N MET A 487 -11.78 1.53 -17.47
CA MET A 487 -12.97 2.29 -17.77
C MET A 487 -12.69 3.78 -17.89
N ILE A 488 -11.94 4.34 -16.92
CA ILE A 488 -11.53 5.76 -16.96
C ILE A 488 -10.66 6.04 -18.18
N ALA A 489 -9.67 5.19 -18.48
CA ALA A 489 -8.82 5.38 -19.66
C ALA A 489 -9.62 5.32 -20.97
N LYS A 490 -10.64 4.46 -21.07
CA LYS A 490 -11.55 4.41 -22.21
C LYS A 490 -12.35 5.72 -22.33
N GLU A 491 -12.90 6.21 -21.23
CA GLU A 491 -13.66 7.46 -21.19
C GLU A 491 -12.81 8.67 -21.58
N ILE A 492 -11.60 8.80 -21.01
CA ILE A 492 -10.68 9.88 -21.36
C ILE A 492 -10.38 9.85 -22.86
N ARG A 493 -10.05 8.68 -23.42
CA ARG A 493 -9.75 8.55 -24.84
C ARG A 493 -10.94 8.84 -25.74
N SER A 494 -12.16 8.53 -25.32
CA SER A 494 -13.37 8.81 -26.11
C SER A 494 -13.69 10.29 -26.23
N LYS A 495 -13.28 11.10 -25.24
CA LYS A 495 -13.44 12.57 -25.27
C LYS A 495 -12.54 13.27 -26.29
N PHE A 496 -11.49 12.59 -26.66
CA PHE A 496 -10.49 13.13 -27.58
C PHE A 496 -10.55 12.35 -28.90
N ASP A 497 -11.44 12.47 -29.74
CA ASP A 497 -11.57 11.87 -31.09
C ASP A 497 -10.20 11.43 -31.69
N TYR A 498 -9.55 10.49 -30.98
CA TYR A 498 -8.13 10.17 -31.12
C TYR A 498 -7.99 9.09 -32.19
N ASP A 499 -7.72 9.49 -33.44
CA ASP A 499 -7.23 8.55 -34.43
C ASP A 499 -5.80 8.12 -34.06
N CYS A 500 -5.74 6.97 -33.37
CA CYS A 500 -4.47 6.40 -32.86
C CYS A 500 -3.43 6.14 -33.95
N ASN A 501 -3.78 6.17 -35.22
CA ASN A 501 -2.91 5.82 -36.34
C ASN A 501 -2.26 7.04 -36.96
N GLU A 502 -2.95 8.17 -37.10
CA GLU A 502 -2.37 9.40 -37.68
C GLU A 502 -1.28 10.03 -36.80
N ASN A 503 -1.41 9.92 -35.49
CA ASN A 503 -0.50 10.57 -34.53
C ASN A 503 0.80 9.81 -34.21
N ARG A 504 0.95 8.55 -34.63
CA ARG A 504 2.16 7.76 -34.30
C ARG A 504 3.45 8.35 -34.88
N GLY A 505 3.40 8.89 -36.06
CA GLY A 505 4.53 9.55 -36.74
C GLY A 505 4.96 10.81 -35.97
N GLU A 506 4.01 11.67 -35.64
CA GLU A 506 4.26 12.89 -34.86
C GLU A 506 4.78 12.60 -33.45
N GLN A 507 4.25 11.58 -32.80
CA GLN A 507 4.71 11.16 -31.47
C GLN A 507 6.15 10.64 -31.50
N LEU A 508 6.52 9.89 -32.54
CA LEU A 508 7.91 9.44 -32.75
C LEU A 508 8.84 10.61 -32.98
N GLU A 509 8.43 11.60 -33.76
CA GLU A 509 9.21 12.80 -34.01
C GLU A 509 9.38 13.66 -32.76
N LYS A 510 8.29 13.87 -31.97
CA LYS A 510 8.35 14.58 -30.69
C LYS A 510 9.29 13.87 -29.70
N ARG A 511 9.24 12.53 -29.61
CA ARG A 511 10.17 11.73 -28.79
C ARG A 511 11.61 11.88 -29.24
N HIS A 512 11.85 11.81 -30.53
CA HIS A 512 13.20 11.98 -31.09
C HIS A 512 13.76 13.37 -30.76
N LYS A 513 12.99 14.43 -30.98
CA LYS A 513 13.36 15.80 -30.64
C LYS A 513 13.65 15.97 -29.13
N GLN A 514 12.82 15.36 -28.28
CA GLN A 514 13.04 15.42 -26.82
C GLN A 514 14.31 14.69 -26.40
N ARG A 515 14.54 13.49 -26.90
CA ARG A 515 15.79 12.73 -26.63
C ARG A 515 17.03 13.46 -27.11
N GLN A 516 16.94 14.12 -28.25
CA GLN A 516 18.06 14.92 -28.75
C GLN A 516 18.35 16.12 -27.85
N LYS A 517 17.30 16.80 -27.34
CA LYS A 517 17.47 17.89 -26.34
C LYS A 517 18.13 17.36 -25.05
N ASP A 518 17.70 16.20 -24.56
CA ASP A 518 18.26 15.61 -23.34
C ASP A 518 19.73 15.21 -23.51
N ILE A 519 20.09 14.66 -24.68
CA ILE A 519 21.47 14.33 -25.07
C ILE A 519 22.30 15.63 -25.13
N ASN A 520 21.83 16.67 -25.80
CA ASN A 520 22.55 17.92 -25.90
C ASN A 520 22.80 18.56 -24.54
N ARG A 521 21.78 18.59 -23.65
CA ARG A 521 21.96 19.05 -22.26
C ARG A 521 23.02 18.25 -21.51
N TYR A 522 23.05 16.91 -21.69
CA TYR A 522 24.06 16.08 -21.03
C TYR A 522 25.47 16.46 -21.46
N TYR A 523 25.71 16.64 -22.75
CA TYR A 523 27.01 17.06 -23.28
C TYR A 523 27.38 18.52 -22.98
N GLU A 524 26.39 19.42 -22.83
CA GLU A 524 26.67 20.81 -22.39
C GLU A 524 27.14 20.90 -20.93
N PHE A 525 26.74 19.95 -20.07
CA PHE A 525 27.20 19.88 -18.69
C PHE A 525 28.55 19.17 -18.52
N ASP A 526 28.96 18.32 -19.44
CA ASP A 526 30.21 17.56 -19.38
C ASP A 526 31.41 18.27 -20.06
N LEU A 527 31.22 19.43 -20.68
CA LEU A 527 32.32 20.25 -21.17
C LEU A 527 32.98 20.99 -19.98
N PRO A 528 34.28 20.77 -19.70
CA PRO A 528 34.99 21.56 -18.69
C PRO A 528 34.98 23.03 -19.09
N LYS A 529 34.53 23.88 -18.16
CA LYS A 529 34.60 25.33 -18.27
C LYS A 529 36.03 25.80 -18.13
#